data_051666d4efc140870a931e46e2ca3303
#
_entry.id   051666d4efc140870a931e46e2ca3303
#
_cell.length_a   1.000
_cell.length_b   1.000
_cell.length_c   1.000
_cell.angle_alpha   90.00
_cell.angle_beta   90.00
_cell.angle_gamma   90.00
#
_symmetry.space_group_name_H-M   'P 1'
#
loop_
_entity.id
_entity.type
_entity.pdbx_description
1 polymer ?
#
loop_
_entity_poly.entity_id
_entity_poly.type
_entity_poly.pdbx_seq_one_letter_code
_entity_poly.pdbx_strand_id
1 'polypeptide(L)'
;MRLYEEIIAQWQSLLDGLPVRSLPLSDGWPDTGSRNMILRSDMAYELGGENLPALGATAVTAGGFAQDEILLCGPDLPEIRKDVPYARLTVASVRDGLPDQGSALYQAIKKIDFVRYHVNPEGFMTRISAIQGRESVRVSQDALKKGLTFSQVGGLMVKSYHENPQIQAVRLIYITDSAFPFGALEETIQKSREITRAIDHAMTAAMTDCNVCSLKKVCDEVEGIRQLHFGQEQQ
;
A
#
# COMPACT_ATOMS: atom_id res chain seq x y z
N MET A 1 -16.61 -8.07 6.79
CA MET A 1 -16.32 -8.55 5.42
C MET A 1 -14.82 -8.79 5.31
N ARG A 2 -14.40 -9.96 4.83
CA ARG A 2 -12.98 -10.36 4.73
C ARG A 2 -12.55 -10.30 3.26
N LEU A 3 -11.96 -9.20 2.85
CA LEU A 3 -11.59 -8.96 1.44
C LEU A 3 -10.09 -9.15 1.17
N TYR A 4 -9.25 -8.73 2.12
CA TYR A 4 -7.80 -8.71 1.94
C TYR A 4 -7.05 -9.57 2.98
N GLU A 5 -7.74 -10.27 3.88
CA GLU A 5 -7.12 -11.02 4.98
C GLU A 5 -6.16 -12.08 4.48
N GLU A 6 -6.51 -12.79 3.39
CA GLU A 6 -5.60 -13.77 2.78
C GLU A 6 -4.35 -13.10 2.20
N ILE A 7 -4.51 -11.95 1.54
CA ILE A 7 -3.39 -11.16 1.01
C ILE A 7 -2.50 -10.66 2.15
N ILE A 8 -3.10 -10.15 3.22
CA ILE A 8 -2.36 -9.69 4.42
C ILE A 8 -1.58 -10.85 5.05
N ALA A 9 -2.20 -12.03 5.17
CA ALA A 9 -1.53 -13.22 5.68
C ALA A 9 -0.36 -13.67 4.78
N GLN A 10 -0.53 -13.60 3.46
CA GLN A 10 0.55 -13.89 2.51
C GLN A 10 1.71 -12.88 2.64
N TRP A 11 1.42 -11.57 2.79
CA TRP A 11 2.47 -10.57 3.05
C TRP A 11 3.23 -10.85 4.34
N GLN A 12 2.52 -11.24 5.41
CA GLN A 12 3.15 -11.63 6.67
C GLN A 12 4.05 -12.85 6.50
N SER A 13 3.56 -13.88 5.81
CA SER A 13 4.34 -15.10 5.53
C SER A 13 5.60 -14.83 4.70
N LEU A 14 5.56 -13.89 3.76
CA LEU A 14 6.76 -13.49 3.00
C LEU A 14 7.80 -12.78 3.86
N LEU A 15 7.43 -12.23 5.00
CA LEU A 15 8.32 -11.57 5.97
C LEU A 15 8.82 -12.53 7.06
N ASP A 16 8.17 -13.70 7.21
CA ASP A 16 8.55 -14.67 8.25
C ASP A 16 10.00 -15.15 8.07
N GLY A 17 10.74 -15.09 9.16
CA GLY A 17 12.15 -15.48 9.17
C GLY A 17 13.13 -14.45 8.60
N LEU A 18 12.64 -13.30 8.09
CA LEU A 18 13.49 -12.20 7.64
C LEU A 18 13.81 -11.23 8.79
N PRO A 19 14.92 -10.49 8.71
CA PRO A 19 15.29 -9.49 9.72
C PRO A 19 14.41 -8.23 9.60
N VAL A 20 13.17 -8.32 10.05
CA VAL A 20 12.24 -7.19 10.11
C VAL A 20 12.43 -6.44 11.42
N ARG A 21 12.65 -5.14 11.34
CA ARG A 21 12.77 -4.26 12.51
C ARG A 21 11.59 -3.29 12.60
N SER A 22 11.10 -3.05 13.81
CA SER A 22 10.11 -1.99 14.08
C SER A 22 10.84 -0.65 14.19
N LEU A 23 10.31 0.37 13.52
CA LEU A 23 10.80 1.73 13.58
C LEU A 23 9.87 2.58 14.46
N PRO A 24 10.40 3.55 15.23
CA PRO A 24 9.56 4.47 15.98
C PRO A 24 8.77 5.37 15.03
N LEU A 25 7.56 5.73 15.43
CA LEU A 25 6.82 6.81 14.79
C LEU A 25 7.54 8.13 15.08
N SER A 26 7.94 8.84 14.05
CA SER A 26 8.62 10.13 14.18
C SER A 26 7.77 11.23 13.56
N ASP A 27 7.46 12.25 14.36
CA ASP A 27 6.73 13.43 13.91
C ASP A 27 7.68 14.54 13.46
N GLY A 28 7.13 15.50 12.71
CA GLY A 28 7.81 16.77 12.43
C GLY A 28 8.56 16.84 11.12
N TRP A 29 8.62 15.77 10.30
CA TRP A 29 9.15 15.90 8.95
C TRP A 29 8.17 16.68 8.06
N PRO A 30 8.64 17.66 7.26
CA PRO A 30 7.74 18.49 6.47
C PRO A 30 7.12 17.74 5.29
N ASP A 31 5.83 17.99 5.06
CA ASP A 31 5.14 17.71 3.80
C ASP A 31 5.25 18.91 2.87
N THR A 32 5.81 18.72 1.70
CA THR A 32 6.01 19.80 0.71
C THR A 32 4.94 19.82 -0.38
N GLY A 33 4.00 18.91 -0.34
CA GLY A 33 2.92 18.80 -1.33
C GLY A 33 3.47 18.68 -2.76
N SER A 34 2.88 19.37 -3.71
CA SER A 34 3.27 19.33 -5.13
C SER A 34 4.68 19.89 -5.44
N ARG A 35 5.34 20.51 -4.46
CA ARG A 35 6.70 21.05 -4.61
C ARG A 35 7.81 20.04 -4.38
N ASN A 36 7.48 18.81 -4.04
CA ASN A 36 8.46 17.74 -3.79
C ASN A 36 9.04 17.19 -5.10
N MET A 37 9.76 18.03 -5.84
CA MET A 37 10.42 17.63 -7.07
C MET A 37 11.91 17.42 -6.84
N ILE A 38 12.40 16.21 -7.14
CA ILE A 38 13.82 15.86 -7.05
C ILE A 38 14.36 15.63 -8.47
N LEU A 39 15.23 16.54 -8.90
CA LEU A 39 15.93 16.39 -10.17
C LEU A 39 16.99 15.29 -10.04
N ARG A 40 17.46 14.79 -11.18
CA ARG A 40 18.48 13.72 -11.21
C ARG A 40 19.82 14.16 -10.60
N SER A 41 20.13 15.46 -10.68
CA SER A 41 21.31 16.08 -10.05
C SER A 41 21.25 16.08 -8.53
N ASP A 42 20.06 16.12 -7.95
CA ASP A 42 19.82 16.30 -6.52
C ASP A 42 19.51 14.96 -5.81
N MET A 43 19.40 13.91 -6.61
CA MET A 43 19.08 12.57 -6.17
C MET A 43 20.31 11.87 -5.62
N ALA A 44 20.18 11.25 -4.45
CA ALA A 44 21.21 10.37 -3.90
C ALA A 44 21.14 8.97 -4.55
N TYR A 45 19.94 8.43 -4.66
CA TYR A 45 19.63 7.13 -5.28
C TYR A 45 18.11 7.04 -5.54
N GLU A 46 17.73 6.01 -6.30
CA GLU A 46 16.33 5.68 -6.57
C GLU A 46 15.96 4.32 -5.91
N LEU A 47 14.87 4.30 -5.15
CA LEU A 47 14.26 3.07 -4.67
C LEU A 47 13.36 2.53 -5.77
N GLY A 48 13.59 1.31 -6.21
CA GLY A 48 12.88 0.73 -7.34
C GLY A 48 13.20 1.40 -8.67
N GLY A 49 14.48 1.72 -8.93
CA GLY A 49 14.95 2.29 -10.20
C GLY A 49 14.63 1.42 -11.42
N GLU A 50 15.07 1.84 -12.61
CA GLU A 50 14.57 1.37 -13.92
C GLU A 50 14.32 -0.14 -14.06
N ASN A 51 15.24 -0.98 -13.59
CA ASN A 51 15.17 -2.44 -13.73
C ASN A 51 14.99 -3.17 -12.38
N LEU A 52 14.77 -2.42 -11.31
CA LEU A 52 14.57 -2.99 -9.98
C LEU A 52 13.07 -3.08 -9.64
N PRO A 53 12.66 -4.06 -8.83
CA PRO A 53 11.31 -4.10 -8.29
C PRO A 53 10.93 -2.78 -7.61
N ALA A 54 9.71 -2.31 -7.89
CA ALA A 54 9.17 -1.06 -7.38
C ALA A 54 7.66 -1.24 -7.15
N LEU A 55 7.30 -1.69 -5.96
CA LEU A 55 5.96 -2.17 -5.66
C LEU A 55 5.28 -1.30 -4.59
N GLY A 56 3.97 -1.11 -4.72
CA GLY A 56 3.17 -0.42 -3.71
C GLY A 56 1.78 -0.99 -3.65
N ALA A 57 1.31 -1.28 -2.43
CA ALA A 57 -0.05 -1.76 -2.21
C ALA A 57 -0.62 -1.25 -0.90
N THR A 58 -1.96 -1.19 -0.86
CA THR A 58 -2.74 -0.89 0.33
C THR A 58 -3.82 -1.95 0.48
N ALA A 59 -3.90 -2.56 1.65
CA ALA A 59 -4.95 -3.47 2.04
C ALA A 59 -5.72 -2.91 3.24
N VAL A 60 -7.00 -3.27 3.36
CA VAL A 60 -7.87 -2.81 4.43
C VAL A 60 -8.37 -4.02 5.21
N THR A 61 -8.35 -3.94 6.53
CA THR A 61 -8.87 -4.99 7.42
C THR A 61 -9.80 -4.41 8.48
N ALA A 62 -10.80 -5.18 8.89
CA ALA A 62 -11.70 -4.82 9.98
C ALA A 62 -11.21 -5.29 11.36
N GLY A 63 -9.96 -5.72 11.48
CA GLY A 63 -9.40 -6.22 12.74
C GLY A 63 -7.92 -6.54 12.63
N GLY A 64 -7.34 -7.04 13.71
CA GLY A 64 -6.00 -7.59 13.74
C GLY A 64 -4.97 -6.77 14.51
N PHE A 65 -5.05 -5.45 14.54
CA PHE A 65 -4.15 -4.60 15.34
C PHE A 65 -4.80 -3.25 15.67
N ALA A 66 -4.38 -2.69 16.82
CA ALA A 66 -4.96 -1.47 17.37
C ALA A 66 -3.93 -0.33 17.52
N GLN A 67 -2.69 -0.55 17.13
CA GLN A 67 -1.61 0.43 17.25
C GLN A 67 -0.91 0.59 15.91
N ASP A 68 -0.47 1.81 15.65
CA ASP A 68 0.30 2.12 14.45
C ASP A 68 1.69 1.47 14.53
N GLU A 69 2.15 0.96 13.40
CA GLU A 69 3.45 0.29 13.28
C GLU A 69 4.15 0.69 11.98
N ILE A 70 5.45 0.93 12.08
CA ILE A 70 6.34 1.04 10.92
C ILE A 70 7.33 -0.11 10.99
N LEU A 71 7.31 -0.97 9.98
CA LEU A 71 8.19 -2.13 9.85
C LEU A 71 9.16 -1.90 8.67
N LEU A 72 10.40 -2.32 8.85
CA LEU A 72 11.43 -2.23 7.82
C LEU A 72 12.14 -3.57 7.64
N CYS A 73 12.11 -4.09 6.42
CA CYS A 73 12.90 -5.24 5.98
C CYS A 73 14.02 -4.74 5.07
N GLY A 74 15.24 -4.71 5.58
CA GLY A 74 16.42 -4.23 4.88
C GLY A 74 17.01 -2.91 5.43
N PRO A 75 17.89 -2.23 4.67
CA PRO A 75 18.52 -0.98 5.09
C PRO A 75 17.56 0.21 5.13
N ASP A 76 17.78 1.11 6.10
CA ASP A 76 17.08 2.40 6.17
C ASP A 76 17.70 3.42 5.20
N LEU A 77 16.98 4.50 4.90
CA LEU A 77 17.40 5.51 3.92
C LEU A 77 18.84 6.00 4.11
N PRO A 78 19.34 6.31 5.33
CA PRO A 78 20.73 6.73 5.50
C PRO A 78 21.78 5.61 5.27
N GLU A 79 21.36 4.35 5.26
CA GLU A 79 22.22 3.18 5.06
C GLU A 79 22.43 2.83 3.58
N ILE A 80 21.53 3.28 2.71
CA ILE A 80 21.52 2.99 1.27
C ILE A 80 22.56 3.87 0.54
N ARG A 81 23.32 3.29 -0.40
CA ARG A 81 24.38 3.98 -1.15
C ARG A 81 24.24 3.90 -2.67
N LYS A 82 23.27 3.14 -3.17
CA LYS A 82 22.97 2.93 -4.59
C LYS A 82 21.50 2.58 -4.74
N ASP A 83 21.02 2.52 -5.96
CA ASP A 83 19.67 2.06 -6.24
C ASP A 83 19.43 0.65 -5.70
N VAL A 84 18.29 0.44 -5.04
CA VAL A 84 17.86 -0.83 -4.45
C VAL A 84 16.41 -1.13 -4.85
N PRO A 85 16.00 -2.41 -4.83
CA PRO A 85 14.58 -2.73 -4.96
C PRO A 85 13.76 -2.11 -3.83
N TYR A 86 12.48 -1.91 -4.09
CA TYR A 86 11.60 -1.24 -3.12
C TYR A 86 10.20 -1.84 -3.13
N ALA A 87 9.64 -2.00 -1.95
CA ALA A 87 8.21 -2.13 -1.79
C ALA A 87 7.72 -1.34 -0.58
N ARG A 88 6.49 -0.81 -0.69
CA ARG A 88 5.72 -0.25 0.40
C ARG A 88 4.37 -0.97 0.49
N LEU A 89 4.13 -1.63 1.60
CA LEU A 89 2.84 -2.22 1.91
C LEU A 89 2.19 -1.42 3.03
N THR A 90 0.91 -1.15 2.87
CA THR A 90 0.09 -0.51 3.89
C THR A 90 -1.06 -1.43 4.24
N VAL A 91 -1.22 -1.72 5.52
CA VAL A 91 -2.42 -2.36 6.05
C VAL A 91 -3.15 -1.34 6.92
N ALA A 92 -4.36 -0.98 6.54
CA ALA A 92 -5.19 -0.05 7.28
C ALA A 92 -6.27 -0.83 8.05
N SER A 93 -6.23 -0.75 9.38
CA SER A 93 -7.28 -1.27 10.26
C SER A 93 -8.38 -0.23 10.38
N VAL A 94 -9.63 -0.61 10.10
CA VAL A 94 -10.78 0.29 10.15
C VAL A 94 -11.69 -0.04 11.34
N ARG A 95 -12.24 1.00 11.96
CA ARG A 95 -13.25 0.89 13.02
C ARG A 95 -14.58 0.44 12.41
N ASP A 96 -15.35 -0.32 13.17
CA ASP A 96 -16.72 -0.72 12.83
C ASP A 96 -16.87 -1.44 11.47
N GLY A 97 -15.73 -1.83 10.88
CA GLY A 97 -15.70 -2.47 9.58
C GLY A 97 -15.88 -1.51 8.41
N LEU A 98 -15.80 -2.07 7.21
CA LEU A 98 -16.13 -1.34 5.98
C LEU A 98 -17.63 -1.37 5.74
N PRO A 99 -18.20 -0.40 5.02
CA PRO A 99 -19.59 -0.47 4.57
C PRO A 99 -19.88 -1.82 3.89
N ASP A 100 -21.01 -2.44 4.23
CA ASP A 100 -21.35 -3.78 3.75
C ASP A 100 -21.78 -3.81 2.28
N GLN A 101 -22.08 -2.67 1.69
CA GLN A 101 -22.68 -2.62 0.36
C GLN A 101 -22.19 -1.49 -0.53
N GLY A 102 -22.12 -1.79 -1.80
CA GLY A 102 -22.22 -0.91 -2.92
C GLY A 102 -21.03 0.02 -3.15
N SER A 103 -21.32 1.11 -3.81
CA SER A 103 -20.36 2.16 -4.12
C SER A 103 -19.68 2.74 -2.87
N ALA A 104 -20.33 2.69 -1.70
CA ALA A 104 -19.78 3.16 -0.44
C ALA A 104 -18.55 2.35 0.00
N LEU A 105 -18.57 1.02 -0.15
CA LEU A 105 -17.43 0.15 0.13
C LEU A 105 -16.25 0.49 -0.80
N TYR A 106 -16.50 0.54 -2.10
CA TYR A 106 -15.48 0.90 -3.08
C TYR A 106 -14.87 2.26 -2.79
N GLN A 107 -15.72 3.27 -2.55
CA GLN A 107 -15.27 4.62 -2.23
C GLN A 107 -14.45 4.69 -0.93
N ALA A 108 -14.83 3.92 0.09
CA ALA A 108 -14.08 3.84 1.33
C ALA A 108 -12.67 3.25 1.10
N ILE A 109 -12.57 2.14 0.37
CA ILE A 109 -11.28 1.51 0.02
C ILE A 109 -10.43 2.47 -0.82
N LYS A 110 -11.04 3.11 -1.83
CA LYS A 110 -10.33 4.08 -2.70
C LYS A 110 -9.83 5.29 -1.92
N LYS A 111 -10.61 5.82 -0.99
CA LYS A 111 -10.18 6.92 -0.10
C LYS A 111 -8.94 6.55 0.70
N ILE A 112 -8.90 5.33 1.24
CA ILE A 112 -7.76 4.83 2.01
C ILE A 112 -6.53 4.67 1.11
N ASP A 113 -6.68 4.01 -0.06
CA ASP A 113 -5.58 3.87 -1.02
C ASP A 113 -5.08 5.22 -1.54
N PHE A 114 -5.94 6.21 -1.63
CA PHE A 114 -5.65 7.53 -2.19
C PHE A 114 -4.69 8.37 -1.33
N VAL A 115 -4.59 8.10 -0.03
CA VAL A 115 -3.69 8.81 0.89
C VAL A 115 -2.26 8.83 0.36
N ARG A 116 -1.76 7.72 -0.17
CA ARG A 116 -0.39 7.59 -0.71
C ARG A 116 -0.04 8.56 -1.86
N TYR A 117 -1.06 9.12 -2.53
CA TYR A 117 -0.85 10.08 -3.63
C TYR A 117 -0.74 11.52 -3.14
N HIS A 118 -1.08 11.78 -1.88
CA HIS A 118 -1.15 13.12 -1.31
C HIS A 118 -0.10 13.39 -0.23
N VAL A 119 0.63 12.36 0.21
CA VAL A 119 1.70 12.50 1.19
C VAL A 119 3.02 12.66 0.45
N ASN A 120 3.65 13.82 0.63
CA ASN A 120 4.86 14.21 -0.08
C ASN A 120 5.96 14.65 0.89
N PRO A 121 6.60 13.70 1.62
CA PRO A 121 7.66 14.02 2.57
C PRO A 121 8.81 14.73 1.86
N GLU A 122 9.30 15.83 2.42
CA GLU A 122 10.43 16.58 1.84
C GLU A 122 11.60 15.64 1.50
N GLY A 123 12.02 15.65 0.26
CA GLY A 123 13.15 14.83 -0.21
C GLY A 123 12.86 13.33 -0.39
N PHE A 124 11.59 12.91 -0.31
CA PHE A 124 11.12 11.56 -0.61
C PHE A 124 10.04 11.64 -1.70
N MET A 125 10.46 11.65 -2.96
CA MET A 125 9.57 11.86 -4.11
C MET A 125 9.05 10.54 -4.65
N THR A 126 7.83 10.18 -4.29
CA THR A 126 7.15 8.99 -4.81
C THR A 126 6.69 9.20 -6.25
N ARG A 127 6.96 8.23 -7.11
CA ARG A 127 6.58 8.19 -8.52
C ARG A 127 5.73 6.94 -8.77
N ILE A 128 4.46 7.15 -9.05
CA ILE A 128 3.50 6.06 -9.25
C ILE A 128 3.12 5.98 -10.73
N SER A 129 3.32 4.80 -11.31
CA SER A 129 2.80 4.45 -12.64
C SER A 129 1.60 3.53 -12.48
N ALA A 130 0.40 4.08 -12.64
CA ALA A 130 -0.85 3.31 -12.53
C ALA A 130 -0.93 2.20 -13.60
N ILE A 131 -0.40 2.43 -14.81
CA ILE A 131 -0.42 1.47 -15.91
C ILE A 131 0.49 0.27 -15.61
N GLN A 132 1.71 0.54 -15.12
CA GLN A 132 2.71 -0.50 -14.81
C GLN A 132 2.55 -1.05 -13.40
N GLY A 133 1.73 -0.39 -12.56
CA GLY A 133 1.59 -0.73 -11.15
C GLY A 133 2.87 -0.53 -10.33
N ARG A 134 3.79 0.30 -10.81
CA ARG A 134 5.07 0.59 -10.14
C ARG A 134 4.94 1.77 -9.18
N GLU A 135 5.65 1.67 -8.08
CA GLU A 135 5.81 2.75 -7.10
C GLU A 135 7.29 2.88 -6.76
N SER A 136 8.01 3.76 -7.48
CA SER A 136 9.42 4.06 -7.22
C SER A 136 9.57 5.37 -6.46
N VAL A 137 10.74 5.59 -5.84
CA VAL A 137 11.00 6.77 -5.04
C VAL A 137 12.37 7.33 -5.35
N ARG A 138 12.45 8.64 -5.61
CA ARG A 138 13.71 9.38 -5.60
C ARG A 138 13.98 9.95 -4.21
N VAL A 139 15.19 9.73 -3.72
CA VAL A 139 15.62 10.23 -2.41
C VAL A 139 16.66 11.34 -2.60
N SER A 140 16.40 12.49 -1.97
CA SER A 140 17.26 13.67 -2.06
C SER A 140 18.53 13.52 -1.22
N GLN A 141 19.68 13.95 -1.77
CA GLN A 141 20.93 14.03 -1.03
C GLN A 141 20.82 14.98 0.18
N ASP A 142 20.17 16.11 0.00
CA ASP A 142 20.05 17.12 1.06
C ASP A 142 19.09 16.70 2.16
N ALA A 143 18.02 15.98 1.84
CA ALA A 143 17.14 15.42 2.84
C ALA A 143 17.84 14.34 3.70
N LEU A 144 18.70 13.52 3.09
CA LEU A 144 19.53 12.55 3.84
C LEU A 144 20.49 13.26 4.79
N LYS A 145 21.14 14.37 4.37
CA LYS A 145 22.00 15.18 5.25
C LYS A 145 21.21 15.80 6.41
N LYS A 146 19.93 16.13 6.22
CA LYS A 146 19.02 16.60 7.27
C LYS A 146 18.52 15.48 8.18
N GLY A 147 18.81 14.20 7.85
CA GLY A 147 18.49 13.03 8.65
C GLY A 147 17.19 12.32 8.25
N LEU A 148 16.76 12.40 7.00
CA LEU A 148 15.58 11.67 6.50
C LEU A 148 15.75 10.15 6.72
N THR A 149 14.73 9.51 7.30
CA THR A 149 14.61 8.07 7.55
C THR A 149 13.22 7.55 7.21
N PHE A 150 13.04 6.22 7.12
CA PHE A 150 11.70 5.65 6.99
C PHE A 150 10.81 5.89 8.20
N SER A 151 11.37 6.11 9.38
CA SER A 151 10.61 6.52 10.58
C SER A 151 9.87 7.85 10.34
N GLN A 152 10.53 8.84 9.76
CA GLN A 152 9.94 10.16 9.47
C GLN A 152 8.95 10.10 8.31
N VAL A 153 9.30 9.41 7.21
CA VAL A 153 8.39 9.19 6.08
C VAL A 153 7.13 8.46 6.54
N GLY A 154 7.31 7.39 7.32
CA GLY A 154 6.21 6.58 7.83
C GLY A 154 5.34 7.35 8.83
N GLY A 155 5.93 8.13 9.73
CA GLY A 155 5.18 8.96 10.68
C GLY A 155 4.26 9.95 9.96
N LEU A 156 4.75 10.62 8.91
CA LEU A 156 3.94 11.52 8.09
C LEU A 156 2.81 10.78 7.36
N MET A 157 3.10 9.59 6.82
CA MET A 157 2.07 8.77 6.16
C MET A 157 0.99 8.32 7.16
N VAL A 158 1.37 7.80 8.32
CA VAL A 158 0.43 7.37 9.37
C VAL A 158 -0.46 8.54 9.78
N LYS A 159 0.11 9.71 10.01
CA LYS A 159 -0.66 10.93 10.33
C LYS A 159 -1.71 11.23 9.27
N SER A 160 -1.34 11.17 7.99
CA SER A 160 -2.27 11.43 6.89
C SER A 160 -3.36 10.37 6.74
N TYR A 161 -3.07 9.10 7.06
CA TYR A 161 -4.10 8.07 7.14
C TYR A 161 -5.13 8.39 8.24
N HIS A 162 -4.69 8.89 9.40
CA HIS A 162 -5.57 9.25 10.52
C HIS A 162 -6.44 10.50 10.27
N GLU A 163 -6.24 11.25 9.19
CA GLU A 163 -7.19 12.26 8.74
C GLU A 163 -8.54 11.63 8.34
N ASN A 164 -8.54 10.34 8.01
CA ASN A 164 -9.76 9.57 7.81
C ASN A 164 -10.25 8.98 9.17
N PRO A 165 -11.40 9.45 9.72
CA PRO A 165 -11.87 9.02 11.04
C PRO A 165 -12.23 7.52 11.14
N GLN A 166 -12.39 6.83 10.01
CA GLN A 166 -12.63 5.39 9.99
C GLN A 166 -11.35 4.58 10.28
N ILE A 167 -10.17 5.16 10.14
CA ILE A 167 -8.90 4.47 10.40
C ILE A 167 -8.71 4.35 11.92
N GLN A 168 -8.48 3.13 12.36
CA GLN A 168 -8.14 2.79 13.75
C GLN A 168 -6.63 2.74 13.96
N ALA A 169 -5.92 2.05 13.06
CA ALA A 169 -4.48 1.90 13.09
C ALA A 169 -3.94 1.62 11.69
N VAL A 170 -2.66 1.91 11.47
CA VAL A 170 -1.95 1.71 10.21
C VAL A 170 -0.67 0.94 10.45
N ARG A 171 -0.45 -0.12 9.68
CA ARG A 171 0.84 -0.81 9.60
C ARG A 171 1.47 -0.49 8.25
N LEU A 172 2.61 0.20 8.28
CA LEU A 172 3.45 0.45 7.12
C LEU A 172 4.62 -0.53 7.11
N ILE A 173 4.87 -1.15 5.98
CA ILE A 173 5.99 -2.08 5.78
C ILE A 173 6.81 -1.58 4.62
N TYR A 174 8.06 -1.19 4.88
CA TYR A 174 9.04 -0.82 3.87
C TYR A 174 9.99 -1.99 3.63
N ILE A 175 10.27 -2.30 2.38
CA ILE A 175 11.13 -3.41 1.97
C ILE A 175 12.18 -2.86 1.02
N THR A 176 13.43 -2.94 1.43
CA THR A 176 14.62 -2.49 0.68
C THR A 176 15.69 -3.57 0.59
N ASP A 177 15.45 -4.74 1.19
CA ASP A 177 16.36 -5.88 1.15
C ASP A 177 16.35 -6.51 -0.26
N SER A 178 17.51 -6.56 -0.89
CA SER A 178 17.65 -7.12 -2.24
C SER A 178 17.44 -8.65 -2.29
N ALA A 179 17.53 -9.34 -1.14
CA ALA A 179 17.27 -10.77 -1.04
C ALA A 179 15.79 -11.11 -0.86
N PHE A 180 14.93 -10.10 -0.65
CA PHE A 180 13.50 -10.30 -0.48
C PHE A 180 12.85 -10.88 -1.75
N PRO A 181 11.88 -11.83 -1.66
CA PRO A 181 11.25 -12.48 -2.80
C PRO A 181 10.22 -11.57 -3.51
N PHE A 182 10.67 -10.49 -4.17
CA PHE A 182 9.81 -9.50 -4.82
C PHE A 182 8.86 -10.09 -5.86
N GLY A 183 9.25 -11.18 -6.56
CA GLY A 183 8.37 -11.83 -7.54
C GLY A 183 7.10 -12.40 -6.87
N ALA A 184 7.26 -13.10 -5.75
CA ALA A 184 6.12 -13.61 -4.99
C ALA A 184 5.25 -12.48 -4.43
N LEU A 185 5.86 -11.38 -3.99
CA LEU A 185 5.11 -10.20 -3.54
C LEU A 185 4.30 -9.57 -4.68
N GLU A 186 4.87 -9.47 -5.88
CA GLU A 186 4.20 -8.89 -7.05
C GLU A 186 2.92 -9.66 -7.39
N GLU A 187 2.95 -10.99 -7.32
CA GLU A 187 1.77 -11.85 -7.53
C GLU A 187 0.65 -11.53 -6.53
N THR A 188 0.99 -11.37 -5.24
CA THR A 188 -0.01 -11.04 -4.22
C THR A 188 -0.58 -9.62 -4.40
N ILE A 189 0.25 -8.67 -4.81
CA ILE A 189 -0.18 -7.30 -5.12
C ILE A 189 -1.10 -7.28 -6.34
N GLN A 190 -0.82 -8.08 -7.34
CA GLN A 190 -1.70 -8.22 -8.51
C GLN A 190 -3.07 -8.76 -8.08
N LYS A 191 -3.10 -9.82 -7.25
CA LYS A 191 -4.35 -10.36 -6.70
C LYS A 191 -5.12 -9.31 -5.88
N SER A 192 -4.42 -8.52 -5.04
CA SER A 192 -5.04 -7.40 -4.30
C SER A 192 -5.73 -6.38 -5.22
N ARG A 193 -5.10 -6.03 -6.35
CA ARG A 193 -5.69 -5.13 -7.34
C ARG A 193 -6.90 -5.73 -8.04
N GLU A 194 -6.86 -7.03 -8.32
CA GLU A 194 -7.99 -7.75 -8.91
C GLU A 194 -9.20 -7.78 -7.96
N ILE A 195 -8.97 -7.96 -6.65
CA ILE A 195 -10.02 -7.83 -5.63
C ILE A 195 -10.67 -6.44 -5.70
N THR A 196 -9.87 -5.37 -5.72
CA THR A 196 -10.39 -4.00 -5.80
C THR A 196 -11.18 -3.76 -7.10
N ARG A 197 -10.70 -4.30 -8.24
CA ARG A 197 -11.41 -4.23 -9.52
C ARG A 197 -12.70 -5.02 -9.51
N ALA A 198 -12.71 -6.20 -8.86
CA ALA A 198 -13.90 -7.02 -8.76
C ALA A 198 -14.98 -6.35 -7.92
N ILE A 199 -14.61 -5.61 -6.85
CA ILE A 199 -15.53 -4.80 -6.07
C ILE A 199 -16.12 -3.68 -6.94
N ASP A 200 -15.30 -2.95 -7.69
CA ASP A 200 -15.74 -1.89 -8.60
C ASP A 200 -16.70 -2.45 -9.67
N HIS A 201 -16.33 -3.56 -10.28
CA HIS A 201 -17.13 -4.23 -11.30
C HIS A 201 -18.48 -4.70 -10.74
N ALA A 202 -18.50 -5.30 -9.54
CA ALA A 202 -19.71 -5.72 -8.87
C ALA A 202 -20.70 -4.55 -8.62
N MET A 203 -20.15 -3.33 -8.49
CA MET A 203 -20.93 -2.12 -8.21
C MET A 203 -21.45 -1.40 -9.46
N THR A 204 -20.70 -1.48 -10.56
CA THR A 204 -20.98 -0.71 -11.78
C THR A 204 -21.71 -1.52 -12.85
N ALA A 205 -21.55 -2.83 -12.84
CA ALA A 205 -22.12 -3.72 -13.86
C ALA A 205 -23.48 -4.26 -13.42
N ALA A 206 -24.53 -3.55 -13.77
CA ALA A 206 -25.90 -3.94 -13.46
C ALA A 206 -26.33 -5.30 -14.09
N MET A 207 -25.68 -5.82 -15.10
CA MET A 207 -25.98 -7.13 -15.73
C MET A 207 -24.77 -7.60 -16.57
N THR A 208 -23.82 -8.29 -16.00
CA THR A 208 -22.76 -8.98 -16.76
C THR A 208 -22.93 -10.50 -16.62
N ASP A 209 -22.83 -11.21 -17.73
CA ASP A 209 -22.78 -12.68 -17.68
C ASP A 209 -21.48 -13.13 -16.99
N CYS A 210 -21.63 -13.59 -15.75
CA CYS A 210 -20.51 -14.07 -14.92
C CYS A 210 -19.71 -15.20 -15.57
N ASN A 211 -20.30 -15.95 -16.53
CA ASN A 211 -19.63 -17.07 -17.17
C ASN A 211 -18.51 -16.63 -18.13
N VAL A 212 -18.59 -15.41 -18.65
CA VAL A 212 -17.59 -14.84 -19.57
C VAL A 212 -16.75 -13.73 -18.93
N CYS A 213 -16.97 -13.43 -17.64
CA CYS A 213 -16.28 -12.37 -16.93
C CYS A 213 -14.84 -12.77 -16.59
N SER A 214 -13.87 -11.93 -16.96
CA SER A 214 -12.44 -12.15 -16.66
C SER A 214 -12.11 -12.11 -15.16
N LEU A 215 -12.98 -11.54 -14.33
CA LEU A 215 -12.82 -11.43 -12.87
C LEU A 215 -13.53 -12.56 -12.11
N LYS A 216 -14.22 -13.49 -12.82
CA LYS A 216 -14.98 -14.58 -12.21
C LYS A 216 -14.16 -15.36 -11.18
N LYS A 217 -12.93 -15.72 -11.52
CA LYS A 217 -12.05 -16.49 -10.64
C LYS A 217 -11.84 -15.78 -9.30
N VAL A 218 -11.56 -14.48 -9.30
CA VAL A 218 -11.37 -13.69 -8.08
C VAL A 218 -12.67 -13.57 -7.28
N CYS A 219 -13.80 -13.37 -7.96
CA CYS A 219 -15.12 -13.34 -7.33
C CYS A 219 -15.47 -14.68 -6.66
N ASP A 220 -15.08 -15.79 -7.25
CA ASP A 220 -15.35 -17.13 -6.71
C ASP A 220 -14.41 -17.48 -5.53
N GLU A 221 -13.17 -16.98 -5.54
CA GLU A 221 -12.18 -17.23 -4.48
C GLU A 221 -12.37 -16.33 -3.26
N VAL A 222 -12.84 -15.09 -3.43
CA VAL A 222 -12.98 -14.11 -2.35
C VAL A 222 -14.41 -14.06 -1.84
N GLU A 223 -14.65 -14.69 -0.70
CA GLU A 223 -15.99 -14.85 -0.10
C GLU A 223 -16.76 -13.53 0.05
N GLY A 224 -16.07 -12.45 0.44
CA GLY A 224 -16.70 -11.13 0.57
C GLY A 224 -17.21 -10.55 -0.75
N ILE A 225 -16.58 -10.87 -1.88
CA ILE A 225 -17.03 -10.44 -3.21
C ILE A 225 -18.25 -11.26 -3.65
N ARG A 226 -18.28 -12.56 -3.35
CA ARG A 226 -19.47 -13.40 -3.59
C ARG A 226 -20.69 -12.87 -2.86
N GLN A 227 -20.54 -12.47 -1.62
CA GLN A 227 -21.64 -11.88 -0.84
C GLN A 227 -22.15 -10.57 -1.46
N LEU A 228 -21.26 -9.75 -2.03
CA LEU A 228 -21.65 -8.53 -2.75
C LEU A 228 -22.46 -8.82 -4.02
N HIS A 229 -22.12 -9.88 -4.76
CA HIS A 229 -22.83 -10.25 -5.98
C HIS A 229 -24.20 -10.90 -5.71
N PHE A 230 -24.25 -11.87 -4.81
CA PHE A 230 -25.44 -12.70 -4.59
C PHE A 230 -26.39 -12.15 -3.53
N GLY A 231 -25.92 -11.25 -2.66
CA GLY A 231 -26.79 -10.55 -1.71
C GLY A 231 -27.77 -9.56 -2.35
N GLN A 232 -27.56 -9.21 -3.63
CA GLN A 232 -28.47 -8.32 -4.38
C GLN A 232 -29.61 -9.07 -5.07
N GLU A 233 -29.52 -10.40 -5.23
CA GLU A 233 -30.56 -11.20 -5.86
C GLU A 233 -31.71 -11.60 -4.92
N GLN A 234 -31.62 -11.24 -3.62
CA GLN A 234 -32.62 -11.59 -2.60
C GLN A 234 -33.44 -10.40 -2.09
N GLN A 235 -33.44 -9.27 -2.75
CA GLN A 235 -34.36 -8.15 -2.55
C GLN A 235 -35.14 -7.89 -3.84
#